data_d2fe07a88151a3ea9acf6a4085a89c22
#
_entry.id   d2fe07a88151a3ea9acf6a4085a89c22
#
_cell.length_a   1.000
_cell.length_b   1.000
_cell.length_c   1.000
_cell.angle_alpha   90.00
_cell.angle_beta   90.00
_cell.angle_gamma   90.00
#
_symmetry.space_group_name_H-M   'P 1'
#
loop_
_entity.id
_entity.type
_entity.pdbx_description
1 polymer ?
#
loop_
_entity_poly.entity_id
_entity_poly.type
_entity_poly.pdbx_seq_one_letter_code
_entity_poly.pdbx_strand_id
1 'polypeptide(L)'
;RKGLQEAGITFDDHRYRRESEFTMSGGYEAVVDLLSEENEIDIISCATDTIAAGAIEALIAQSKKAVPESVQNSGARMLHILEQSGICVTGFGDNQMLRAVTGGIPTVHFGYKTSGIKGAELLLEQIEEKNPVPVHMKLGFQIVNRFE
;
A
#
# COMPACT_ATOMS: atom_id res chain seq x y z
N ARG A 1 6.48 -12.12 -4.73
CA ARG A 1 6.90 -13.16 -5.69
C ARG A 1 6.37 -14.54 -5.32
N LYS A 2 6.67 -15.04 -4.11
CA LYS A 2 6.26 -16.39 -3.71
C LYS A 2 4.74 -16.59 -3.82
N GLY A 3 3.92 -15.64 -3.35
CA GLY A 3 2.46 -15.74 -3.44
C GLY A 3 1.93 -15.73 -4.88
N LEU A 4 2.52 -14.93 -5.78
CA LEU A 4 2.17 -14.94 -7.20
C LEU A 4 2.51 -16.29 -7.84
N GLN A 5 3.67 -16.83 -7.51
CA GLN A 5 4.14 -18.13 -7.99
C GLN A 5 3.25 -19.28 -7.51
N GLU A 6 2.83 -19.25 -6.23
CA GLU A 6 1.88 -20.22 -5.65
C GLU A 6 0.48 -20.11 -6.29
N ALA A 7 0.09 -18.91 -6.75
CA ALA A 7 -1.13 -18.66 -7.51
C ALA A 7 -1.01 -18.97 -9.01
N GLY A 8 0.14 -19.45 -9.50
CA GLY A 8 0.37 -19.73 -10.91
C GLY A 8 0.52 -18.47 -11.78
N ILE A 9 0.76 -17.31 -11.18
CA ILE A 9 0.93 -16.04 -11.88
C ILE A 9 2.41 -15.82 -12.21
N THR A 10 2.72 -15.68 -13.48
CA THR A 10 4.06 -15.29 -13.94
C THR A 10 4.22 -13.79 -13.82
N PHE A 11 5.28 -13.35 -13.13
CA PHE A 11 5.57 -11.94 -12.92
C PHE A 11 6.95 -11.59 -13.49
N ASP A 12 6.97 -10.66 -14.43
CA ASP A 12 8.20 -10.12 -15.00
C ASP A 12 8.63 -8.87 -14.24
N ASP A 13 9.70 -8.99 -13.46
CA ASP A 13 10.23 -7.90 -12.65
C ASP A 13 10.73 -6.70 -13.48
N HIS A 14 11.30 -6.95 -14.65
CA HIS A 14 11.80 -5.86 -15.50
C HIS A 14 10.65 -5.03 -16.07
N ARG A 15 9.54 -5.67 -16.32
CA ARG A 15 8.36 -5.06 -16.92
C ARG A 15 7.47 -4.36 -15.87
N TYR A 16 7.20 -5.02 -14.75
CA TYR A 16 6.13 -4.59 -13.83
C TYR A 16 6.63 -4.04 -12.49
N ARG A 17 7.92 -4.16 -12.17
CA ARG A 17 8.47 -3.63 -10.93
C ARG A 17 9.03 -2.23 -11.14
N ARG A 18 8.67 -1.32 -10.22
CA ARG A 18 9.30 0.00 -10.10
C ARG A 18 9.89 0.17 -8.72
N GLU A 19 11.05 0.81 -8.66
CA GLU A 19 11.67 1.26 -7.41
C GLU A 19 11.33 2.73 -7.20
N SER A 20 11.02 3.10 -5.97
CA SER A 20 10.66 4.46 -5.61
C SER A 20 11.17 4.81 -4.21
N GLU A 21 11.29 6.08 -3.93
CA GLU A 21 11.42 6.55 -2.56
C GLU A 21 10.13 6.25 -1.76
N PHE A 22 10.27 6.13 -0.43
CA PHE A 22 9.14 5.88 0.48
C PHE A 22 8.34 7.18 0.75
N THR A 23 7.96 7.87 -0.33
CA THR A 23 7.23 9.13 -0.32
C THR A 23 6.01 9.07 -1.24
N MET A 24 5.07 10.00 -1.10
CA MET A 24 3.96 10.15 -2.03
C MET A 24 4.45 10.48 -3.45
N SER A 25 5.39 11.43 -3.58
CA SER A 25 5.98 11.80 -4.87
C SER A 25 6.66 10.63 -5.55
N GLY A 26 7.44 9.82 -4.79
CA GLY A 26 8.06 8.62 -5.34
C GLY A 26 7.04 7.60 -5.85
N GLY A 27 5.93 7.42 -5.13
CA GLY A 27 4.82 6.58 -5.56
C GLY A 27 4.12 7.10 -6.82
N TYR A 28 3.92 8.41 -6.89
CA TYR A 28 3.36 9.09 -8.07
C TYR A 28 4.23 8.88 -9.31
N GLU A 29 5.51 9.20 -9.22
CA GLU A 29 6.46 9.09 -10.32
C GLU A 29 6.59 7.65 -10.83
N ALA A 30 6.69 6.68 -9.91
CA ALA A 30 6.78 5.26 -10.24
C ALA A 30 5.55 4.75 -11.01
N VAL A 31 4.35 5.24 -10.67
CA VAL A 31 3.11 4.85 -11.37
C VAL A 31 2.98 5.57 -12.71
N VAL A 32 3.38 6.83 -12.81
CA VAL A 32 3.43 7.54 -14.08
C VAL A 32 4.36 6.83 -15.06
N ASP A 33 5.55 6.43 -14.61
CA ASP A 33 6.50 5.65 -15.40
C ASP A 33 5.92 4.30 -15.82
N LEU A 34 5.37 3.53 -14.88
CA LEU A 34 4.74 2.24 -15.16
C LEU A 34 3.65 2.34 -16.23
N LEU A 35 2.74 3.30 -16.09
CA LEU A 35 1.60 3.47 -17.01
C LEU A 35 2.00 4.10 -18.36
N SER A 36 3.19 4.68 -18.47
CA SER A 36 3.73 5.14 -19.75
C SER A 36 4.20 3.99 -20.64
N GLU A 37 4.62 2.88 -20.03
CA GLU A 37 5.12 1.69 -20.71
C GLU A 37 4.07 0.57 -20.83
N GLU A 38 3.13 0.49 -19.86
CA GLU A 38 2.18 -0.61 -19.72
C GLU A 38 0.74 -0.11 -19.68
N ASN A 39 -0.11 -0.70 -20.55
CA ASN A 39 -1.52 -0.31 -20.67
C ASN A 39 -2.48 -1.31 -20.00
N GLU A 40 -2.02 -2.51 -19.67
CA GLU A 40 -2.84 -3.59 -19.12
C GLU A 40 -2.41 -3.89 -17.68
N ILE A 41 -2.79 -3.00 -16.76
CA ILE A 41 -2.53 -3.13 -15.33
C ILE A 41 -3.86 -3.28 -14.59
N ASP A 42 -4.03 -4.39 -13.89
CA ASP A 42 -5.21 -4.66 -13.03
C ASP A 42 -4.95 -4.26 -11.58
N ILE A 43 -3.71 -4.47 -11.10
CA ILE A 43 -3.35 -4.25 -9.70
C ILE A 43 -2.00 -3.55 -9.58
N ILE A 44 -1.95 -2.49 -8.77
CA ILE A 44 -0.71 -1.85 -8.33
C ILE A 44 -0.52 -2.15 -6.84
N SER A 45 0.48 -2.97 -6.53
CA SER A 45 0.81 -3.33 -5.14
C SER A 45 1.96 -2.48 -4.62
N CYS A 46 1.67 -1.64 -3.64
CA CYS A 46 2.60 -0.69 -3.06
C CYS A 46 3.23 -1.21 -1.77
N ALA A 47 4.52 -0.94 -1.58
CA ALA A 47 5.26 -1.37 -0.39
C ALA A 47 4.79 -0.68 0.90
N THR A 48 4.15 0.50 0.79
CA THR A 48 3.55 1.22 1.92
C THR A 48 2.29 1.96 1.48
N ASP A 49 1.44 2.32 2.44
CA ASP A 49 0.26 3.17 2.19
C ASP A 49 0.65 4.59 1.72
N THR A 50 1.84 5.07 2.07
CA THR A 50 2.36 6.36 1.59
C THR A 50 2.64 6.32 0.09
N ILE A 51 3.28 5.26 -0.39
CA ILE A 51 3.49 5.03 -1.83
C ILE A 51 2.15 4.83 -2.52
N ALA A 52 1.21 4.09 -1.90
CA ALA A 52 -0.12 3.88 -2.44
C ALA A 52 -0.90 5.19 -2.61
N ALA A 53 -0.74 6.15 -1.69
CA ALA A 53 -1.34 7.48 -1.82
C ALA A 53 -0.84 8.21 -3.08
N GLY A 54 0.47 8.14 -3.36
CA GLY A 54 1.05 8.69 -4.59
C GLY A 54 0.58 7.96 -5.85
N ALA A 55 0.45 6.64 -5.79
CA ALA A 55 -0.10 5.83 -6.88
C ALA A 55 -1.54 6.26 -7.23
N ILE A 56 -2.38 6.47 -6.22
CA ILE A 56 -3.75 6.95 -6.39
C ILE A 56 -3.76 8.35 -7.01
N GLU A 57 -2.89 9.25 -6.53
CA GLU A 57 -2.77 10.60 -7.10
C GLU A 57 -2.39 10.56 -8.58
N ALA A 58 -1.48 9.68 -9.00
CA ALA A 58 -1.10 9.49 -10.39
C ALA A 58 -2.27 9.00 -11.24
N LEU A 59 -3.05 8.02 -10.77
CA LEU A 59 -4.25 7.53 -11.44
C LEU A 59 -5.31 8.63 -11.62
N ILE A 60 -5.50 9.46 -10.59
CA ILE A 60 -6.41 10.61 -10.65
C ILE A 60 -5.95 11.64 -11.69
N ALA A 61 -4.65 11.98 -11.69
CA ALA A 61 -4.08 12.93 -12.61
C ALA A 61 -4.14 12.46 -14.08
N GLN A 62 -3.99 11.16 -14.31
CA GLN A 62 -4.08 10.56 -15.64
C GLN A 62 -5.52 10.29 -16.12
N SER A 63 -6.50 10.33 -15.20
CA SER A 63 -7.89 10.12 -15.55
C SER A 63 -8.39 11.25 -16.44
N LYS A 64 -8.66 10.94 -17.72
CA LYS A 64 -9.26 11.88 -18.69
C LYS A 64 -10.79 11.91 -18.59
N LYS A 65 -11.40 11.12 -17.74
CA LYS A 65 -12.86 11.04 -17.60
C LYS A 65 -13.35 12.18 -16.73
N ALA A 66 -14.36 12.90 -17.21
CA ALA A 66 -15.04 13.92 -16.43
C ALA A 66 -15.75 13.28 -15.23
N VAL A 67 -15.47 13.79 -14.04
CA VAL A 67 -16.18 13.38 -12.83
C VAL A 67 -17.52 14.11 -12.82
N PRO A 68 -18.68 13.42 -12.64
CA PRO A 68 -19.98 14.06 -12.58
C PRO A 68 -20.03 15.15 -11.49
N GLU A 69 -20.72 16.27 -11.78
CA GLU A 69 -20.90 17.35 -10.79
C GLU A 69 -21.58 16.90 -9.50
N SER A 70 -22.36 15.81 -9.55
CA SER A 70 -22.97 15.19 -8.36
C SER A 70 -21.98 14.62 -7.37
N VAL A 71 -20.73 14.37 -7.78
CA VAL A 71 -19.66 13.84 -6.93
C VAL A 71 -18.79 14.99 -6.43
N GLN A 72 -19.34 15.78 -5.50
CA GLN A 72 -18.70 17.04 -5.06
C GLN A 72 -17.67 16.88 -3.93
N ASN A 73 -17.73 15.79 -3.15
CA ASN A 73 -16.75 15.60 -2.08
C ASN A 73 -15.49 14.90 -2.61
N SER A 74 -14.32 15.32 -2.12
CA SER A 74 -13.02 14.84 -2.62
C SER A 74 -12.82 13.34 -2.46
N GLY A 75 -13.35 12.73 -1.42
CA GLY A 75 -13.25 11.28 -1.18
C GLY A 75 -14.11 10.47 -2.17
N ALA A 76 -15.36 10.87 -2.38
CA ALA A 76 -16.25 10.22 -3.35
C ALA A 76 -15.73 10.37 -4.80
N ARG A 77 -15.13 11.53 -5.10
CA ARG A 77 -14.48 11.76 -6.39
C ARG A 77 -13.29 10.82 -6.61
N MET A 78 -12.47 10.62 -5.59
CA MET A 78 -11.32 9.72 -5.64
C MET A 78 -11.73 8.27 -5.85
N LEU A 79 -12.70 7.78 -5.08
CA LEU A 79 -13.26 6.43 -5.24
C LEU A 79 -13.83 6.22 -6.65
N HIS A 80 -14.62 7.17 -7.16
CA HIS A 80 -15.19 7.10 -8.49
C HIS A 80 -14.11 6.99 -9.59
N ILE A 81 -13.01 7.75 -9.47
CA ILE A 81 -11.91 7.69 -10.43
C ILE A 81 -11.20 6.33 -10.35
N LEU A 82 -10.94 5.81 -9.15
CA LEU A 82 -10.33 4.48 -8.96
C LEU A 82 -11.21 3.38 -9.55
N GLU A 83 -12.52 3.39 -9.28
CA GLU A 83 -13.47 2.45 -9.88
C GLU A 83 -13.48 2.55 -11.41
N GLN A 84 -13.44 3.75 -11.96
CA GLN A 84 -13.43 3.99 -13.41
C GLN A 84 -12.09 3.60 -14.07
N SER A 85 -10.98 3.62 -13.36
CA SER A 85 -9.68 3.19 -13.88
C SER A 85 -9.64 1.67 -14.09
N GLY A 86 -10.41 0.92 -13.32
CA GLY A 86 -10.36 -0.54 -13.27
C GLY A 86 -9.09 -1.07 -12.58
N ILE A 87 -8.23 -0.18 -12.04
CA ILE A 87 -6.97 -0.55 -11.40
C ILE A 87 -7.15 -0.59 -9.88
N CYS A 88 -6.89 -1.73 -9.29
CA CYS A 88 -6.86 -1.90 -7.85
C CYS A 88 -5.52 -1.42 -7.28
N VAL A 89 -5.53 -0.52 -6.30
CA VAL A 89 -4.32 -0.12 -5.56
C VAL A 89 -4.34 -0.77 -4.19
N THR A 90 -3.25 -1.45 -3.84
CA THR A 90 -3.07 -2.04 -2.51
C THR A 90 -1.90 -1.40 -1.79
N GLY A 91 -1.99 -1.29 -0.47
CA GLY A 91 -0.96 -0.70 0.38
C GLY A 91 -0.46 -1.66 1.46
N PHE A 92 0.27 -1.09 2.41
CA PHE A 92 0.83 -1.79 3.55
C PHE A 92 1.02 -0.81 4.71
N GLY A 93 0.28 -1.00 5.82
CA GLY A 93 0.38 -0.15 6.99
C GLY A 93 -0.93 0.30 7.62
N ASP A 94 -2.06 0.18 6.95
CA ASP A 94 -3.39 0.66 7.39
C ASP A 94 -3.38 2.13 7.87
N ASN A 95 -2.90 3.01 7.00
CA ASN A 95 -2.77 4.44 7.28
C ASN A 95 -4.14 5.10 7.45
N GLN A 96 -4.38 5.69 8.62
CA GLN A 96 -5.67 6.31 8.95
C GLN A 96 -6.00 7.52 8.09
N MET A 97 -5.00 8.32 7.69
CA MET A 97 -5.21 9.48 6.82
C MET A 97 -5.62 9.04 5.42
N LEU A 98 -4.92 8.06 4.84
CA LEU A 98 -5.30 7.49 3.55
C LEU A 98 -6.72 6.92 3.60
N ARG A 99 -7.05 6.19 4.67
CA ARG A 99 -8.40 5.67 4.90
C ARG A 99 -9.46 6.78 4.95
N ALA A 100 -9.19 7.87 5.66
CA ALA A 100 -10.14 8.98 5.78
C ALA A 100 -10.42 9.67 4.43
N VAL A 101 -9.43 9.72 3.54
CA VAL A 101 -9.53 10.41 2.25
C VAL A 101 -10.09 9.50 1.16
N THR A 102 -9.72 8.22 1.14
CA THR A 102 -10.07 7.28 0.07
C THR A 102 -11.24 6.35 0.41
N GLY A 103 -11.76 6.37 1.64
CA GLY A 103 -12.64 5.31 2.16
C GLY A 103 -11.88 4.04 2.53
N GLY A 104 -10.62 3.94 2.15
CA GLY A 104 -9.70 2.85 2.39
C GLY A 104 -9.36 2.05 1.14
N ILE A 105 -8.17 1.47 1.16
CA ILE A 105 -7.68 0.53 0.16
C ILE A 105 -7.38 -0.81 0.83
N PRO A 106 -7.29 -1.91 0.09
CA PRO A 106 -6.78 -3.15 0.66
C PRO A 106 -5.37 -2.96 1.17
N THR A 107 -5.13 -3.31 2.42
CA THR A 107 -3.85 -3.08 3.08
C THR A 107 -3.59 -4.13 4.16
N VAL A 108 -2.37 -4.15 4.69
CA VAL A 108 -2.00 -5.01 5.81
C VAL A 108 -1.95 -4.17 7.08
N HIS A 109 -2.73 -4.55 8.08
CA HIS A 109 -2.71 -3.95 9.42
C HIS A 109 -1.80 -4.74 10.35
N PHE A 110 -0.92 -4.05 11.05
CA PHE A 110 -0.08 -4.60 12.09
C PHE A 110 -0.53 -4.14 13.47
N GLY A 111 -0.27 -4.94 14.47
CA GLY A 111 -0.42 -4.56 15.85
C GLY A 111 0.68 -3.60 16.32
N TYR A 112 0.73 -2.37 15.77
CA TYR A 112 1.79 -1.38 16.07
C TYR A 112 2.02 -1.17 17.55
N LYS A 113 0.94 -0.99 18.33
CA LYS A 113 1.02 -0.80 19.79
C LYS A 113 1.62 -2.04 20.46
N THR A 114 1.15 -3.23 20.10
CA THR A 114 1.65 -4.51 20.65
C THR A 114 3.11 -4.71 20.27
N SER A 115 3.48 -4.40 19.03
CA SER A 115 4.85 -4.47 18.55
C SER A 115 5.79 -3.56 19.33
N GLY A 116 5.37 -2.31 19.58
CA GLY A 116 6.15 -1.36 20.36
C GLY A 116 6.33 -1.81 21.81
N ILE A 117 5.27 -2.28 22.46
CA ILE A 117 5.34 -2.80 23.84
C ILE A 117 6.27 -4.01 23.91
N LYS A 118 6.09 -5.00 23.04
CA LYS A 118 6.92 -6.21 23.03
C LYS A 118 8.38 -5.92 22.68
N GLY A 119 8.63 -4.99 21.78
CA GLY A 119 9.99 -4.54 21.47
C GLY A 119 10.68 -3.87 22.68
N ALA A 120 9.97 -3.03 23.43
CA ALA A 120 10.49 -2.39 24.63
C ALA A 120 10.75 -3.41 25.75
N GLU A 121 9.82 -4.35 25.99
CA GLU A 121 10.00 -5.44 26.97
C GLU A 121 11.26 -6.26 26.66
N LEU A 122 11.42 -6.74 25.42
CA LEU A 122 12.59 -7.49 25.00
C LEU A 122 13.89 -6.69 25.13
N LEU A 123 13.87 -5.40 24.83
CA LEU A 123 15.03 -4.54 24.98
C LEU A 123 15.45 -4.40 26.45
N LEU A 124 14.49 -4.20 27.35
CA LEU A 124 14.75 -4.09 28.78
C LEU A 124 15.32 -5.40 29.35
N GLU A 125 14.75 -6.53 28.99
CA GLU A 125 15.27 -7.86 29.36
C GLU A 125 16.71 -8.04 28.93
N GLN A 126 17.05 -7.68 27.67
CA GLN A 126 18.41 -7.78 27.16
C GLN A 126 19.42 -6.84 27.83
N ILE A 127 18.97 -5.66 28.31
CA ILE A 127 19.83 -4.74 29.05
C ILE A 127 20.15 -5.28 30.46
N GLU A 128 19.17 -5.95 31.09
CA GLU A 128 19.33 -6.50 32.43
C GLU A 128 20.13 -7.80 32.46
N GLU A 129 20.14 -8.56 31.38
CA GLU A 129 20.87 -9.82 31.27
C GLU A 129 22.38 -9.61 31.02
N LYS A 130 23.23 -10.31 31.76
CA LYS A 130 24.71 -10.23 31.57
C LYS A 130 25.18 -10.84 30.24
N ASN A 131 24.45 -11.83 29.69
CA ASN A 131 24.75 -12.50 28.44
C ASN A 131 23.45 -12.67 27.63
N PRO A 132 22.95 -11.62 26.98
CA PRO A 132 21.68 -11.69 26.27
C PRO A 132 21.75 -12.64 25.07
N VAL A 133 20.78 -13.53 24.97
CA VAL A 133 20.58 -14.39 23.79
C VAL A 133 19.69 -13.67 22.82
N PRO A 134 20.02 -13.62 21.50
CA PRO A 134 19.14 -13.01 20.50
C PRO A 134 17.75 -13.65 20.48
N VAL A 135 16.71 -12.83 20.63
CA VAL A 135 15.31 -13.28 20.59
C VAL A 135 14.65 -12.72 19.34
N HIS A 136 14.00 -13.58 18.58
CA HIS A 136 13.19 -13.21 17.43
C HIS A 136 11.71 -13.45 17.73
N MET A 137 10.92 -12.39 17.81
CA MET A 137 9.48 -12.48 18.00
C MET A 137 8.75 -12.16 16.69
N LYS A 138 7.88 -13.07 16.23
CA LYS A 138 7.02 -12.88 15.07
C LYS A 138 5.61 -12.53 15.55
N LEU A 139 5.14 -11.33 15.24
CA LEU A 139 3.78 -10.89 15.52
C LEU A 139 2.85 -11.18 14.34
N GLY A 140 1.56 -11.34 14.64
CA GLY A 140 0.53 -11.50 13.64
C GLY A 140 0.20 -10.20 12.90
N PHE A 141 -0.54 -10.34 11.79
CA PHE A 141 -1.06 -9.25 10.99
C PHE A 141 -2.50 -9.56 10.56
N GLN A 142 -3.22 -8.55 10.07
CA GLN A 142 -4.53 -8.69 9.46
C GLN A 142 -4.49 -8.13 8.04
N ILE A 143 -5.10 -8.83 7.10
CA ILE A 143 -5.38 -8.28 5.78
C ILE A 143 -6.72 -7.57 5.89
N VAL A 144 -6.72 -6.27 5.62
CA VAL A 144 -7.93 -5.45 5.61
C VAL A 144 -8.37 -5.31 4.15
N ASN A 145 -9.45 -6.02 3.81
CA ASN A 145 -10.11 -5.87 2.50
C ASN A 145 -11.20 -4.80 2.63
N ARG A 146 -11.25 -3.86 1.67
CA ARG A 146 -12.17 -2.72 1.70
C ARG A 146 -12.98 -2.56 0.41
N PHE A 147 -13.12 -3.66 -0.32
CA PHE A 147 -13.95 -3.73 -1.53
C PHE A 147 -15.36 -4.28 -1.25
N GLU A 148 -15.78 -4.31 0.02
CA GLU A 148 -17.15 -4.68 0.40
C GLU A 148 -18.00 -3.44 0.69
#